data_de5fd7c2613239cd4bdbbfea1b33ae8a
#
_entry.id   de5fd7c2613239cd4bdbbfea1b33ae8a
#
_cell.length_a   1.000
_cell.length_b   1.000
_cell.length_c   1.000
_cell.angle_alpha   90.00
_cell.angle_beta   90.00
_cell.angle_gamma   90.00
#
_symmetry.space_group_name_H-M   'P 1'
#
loop_
_entity.id
_entity.type
_entity.pdbx_description
1 polymer ?
#
loop_
_entity_poly.entity_id
_entity_poly.type
_entity_poly.pdbx_seq_one_letter_code
_entity_poly.pdbx_strand_id
1 'polypeptide(L)'
;FMIYEDIVEGKFVDRPNRFIAHVEINGQMETVHVKNTGRCKELLLPGVKVVLEKSSNHNRKTKYDLIAVYKKNFGLINMDSQAPNRVVAEWLSGQNFSYIKPEYTYGNSRIDFYMEKQIGTQEKPERYLMEVKGCSL
;
A
#
# COMPACT_ATOMS: atom_id res chain seq x y z
N PHE A 1 11.25 3.99 15.57
CA PHE A 1 10.20 4.30 14.59
C PHE A 1 10.72 4.07 13.19
N MET A 2 10.29 3.01 12.59
CA MET A 2 10.76 2.65 11.25
C MET A 2 9.83 3.25 10.21
N ILE A 3 10.40 4.09 9.37
CA ILE A 3 9.66 4.74 8.29
C ILE A 3 10.12 4.13 6.98
N TYR A 4 9.18 3.84 6.10
CA TYR A 4 9.53 3.48 4.73
C TYR A 4 10.03 4.74 4.03
N GLU A 5 11.28 4.71 3.60
CA GLU A 5 11.95 5.92 3.12
C GLU A 5 11.44 6.41 1.78
N ASP A 6 11.22 5.50 0.83
CA ASP A 6 10.85 5.87 -0.53
C ASP A 6 9.67 5.04 -0.99
N ILE A 7 8.48 5.58 -0.85
CA ILE A 7 7.26 4.93 -1.31
C ILE A 7 6.92 5.44 -2.70
N VAL A 8 6.72 4.52 -3.64
CA VAL A 8 6.27 4.85 -4.99
C VAL A 8 5.09 3.99 -5.37
N GLU A 9 4.30 4.47 -6.30
CA GLU A 9 3.19 3.71 -6.85
C GLU A 9 3.59 3.12 -8.20
N GLY A 10 3.03 1.97 -8.53
CA GLY A 10 3.24 1.33 -9.81
C GLY A 10 2.02 0.57 -10.26
N LYS A 11 2.13 -0.06 -11.40
CA LYS A 11 1.05 -0.85 -11.99
C LYS A 11 1.55 -2.28 -12.14
N PHE A 12 0.85 -3.21 -11.52
CA PHE A 12 1.22 -4.62 -11.57
C PHE A 12 1.07 -5.17 -12.99
N VAL A 13 2.06 -5.93 -13.43
CA VAL A 13 2.04 -6.57 -14.75
C VAL A 13 1.87 -8.08 -14.62
N ASP A 14 2.84 -8.74 -14.01
CA ASP A 14 2.76 -10.18 -13.75
C ASP A 14 3.63 -10.59 -12.57
N ARG A 15 3.51 -11.85 -12.19
CA ARG A 15 4.27 -12.42 -11.09
C ARG A 15 4.86 -13.76 -11.54
N PRO A 16 6.11 -13.76 -12.06
CA PRO A 16 6.73 -14.99 -12.57
C PRO A 16 6.90 -16.08 -11.53
N ASN A 17 7.13 -15.70 -10.27
CA ASN A 17 7.26 -16.63 -9.16
C ASN A 17 6.85 -15.95 -7.85
N ARG A 18 6.96 -16.67 -6.73
CA ARG A 18 6.55 -16.16 -5.42
C ARG A 18 7.33 -14.93 -4.94
N PHE A 19 8.55 -14.77 -5.42
CA PHE A 19 9.47 -13.78 -4.88
C PHE A 19 9.57 -12.53 -5.72
N ILE A 20 9.15 -12.61 -6.98
CA ILE A 20 9.36 -11.55 -7.97
C ILE A 20 8.05 -11.18 -8.66
N ALA A 21 7.89 -9.90 -8.92
CA ALA A 21 6.83 -9.38 -9.77
C ALA A 21 7.41 -8.39 -10.76
N HIS A 22 6.74 -8.23 -11.89
CA HIS A 22 7.02 -7.15 -12.83
C HIS A 22 6.00 -6.06 -12.63
N VAL A 23 6.48 -4.84 -12.48
CA VAL A 23 5.65 -3.66 -12.19
C VAL A 23 6.12 -2.52 -13.07
N GLU A 24 5.17 -1.80 -13.64
CA GLU A 24 5.47 -0.59 -14.39
C GLU A 24 5.52 0.59 -13.44
N ILE A 25 6.66 1.28 -13.40
CA ILE A 25 6.89 2.45 -12.58
C ILE A 25 7.33 3.58 -13.50
N ASN A 26 6.54 4.67 -13.56
CA ASN A 26 6.83 5.82 -14.44
C ASN A 26 7.10 5.42 -15.89
N GLY A 27 6.32 4.49 -16.41
CA GLY A 27 6.45 4.04 -17.79
C GLY A 27 7.55 3.03 -18.05
N GLN A 28 8.29 2.63 -17.02
CA GLN A 28 9.37 1.65 -17.15
C GLN A 28 9.03 0.38 -16.41
N MET A 29 9.39 -0.76 -17.02
CA MET A 29 9.19 -2.06 -16.40
C MET A 29 10.31 -2.33 -15.41
N GLU A 30 9.92 -2.64 -14.17
CA GLU A 30 10.84 -2.98 -13.10
C GLU A 30 10.55 -4.37 -12.56
N THR A 31 11.62 -5.09 -12.21
CA THR A 31 11.51 -6.35 -11.49
C THR A 31 11.61 -6.04 -10.00
N VAL A 32 10.58 -6.41 -9.25
CA VAL A 32 10.48 -6.06 -7.83
C VAL A 32 10.39 -7.32 -6.98
N HIS A 33 10.82 -7.21 -5.74
CA HIS A 33 10.70 -8.28 -4.76
C HIS A 33 9.33 -8.23 -4.11
N VAL A 34 8.70 -9.39 -3.93
CA VAL A 34 7.41 -9.52 -3.24
C VAL A 34 7.68 -10.09 -1.86
N LYS A 35 7.40 -9.30 -0.82
CA LYS A 35 7.68 -9.72 0.56
C LYS A 35 6.75 -10.80 1.06
N ASN A 36 5.58 -10.94 0.48
CA ASN A 36 4.62 -11.96 0.87
C ASN A 36 4.74 -13.16 -0.07
N THR A 37 5.05 -14.32 0.47
CA THR A 37 5.20 -15.55 -0.32
C THR A 37 3.88 -16.20 -0.70
N GLY A 38 2.76 -15.72 -0.16
CA GLY A 38 1.43 -16.16 -0.56
C GLY A 38 1.15 -15.85 -2.02
N ARG A 39 0.31 -16.65 -2.64
CA ARG A 39 0.01 -16.48 -4.06
C ARG A 39 -0.74 -15.18 -4.37
N CYS A 40 -1.69 -14.83 -3.55
CA CYS A 40 -2.48 -13.58 -3.67
C CYS A 40 -3.01 -13.34 -5.09
N LYS A 41 -3.41 -14.41 -5.79
CA LYS A 41 -3.87 -14.33 -7.18
C LYS A 41 -5.09 -13.44 -7.37
N GLU A 42 -5.93 -13.36 -6.34
CA GLU A 42 -7.15 -12.56 -6.39
C GLU A 42 -6.86 -11.07 -6.33
N LEU A 43 -5.71 -10.69 -5.80
CA LEU A 43 -5.33 -9.30 -5.58
C LEU A 43 -4.37 -8.80 -6.64
N LEU A 44 -3.39 -9.62 -7.01
CA LEU A 44 -2.36 -9.24 -7.97
C LEU A 44 -2.83 -9.55 -9.38
N LEU A 45 -3.65 -8.64 -9.89
CA LEU A 45 -4.20 -8.72 -11.23
C LEU A 45 -3.50 -7.71 -12.15
N PRO A 46 -3.30 -8.05 -13.44
CA PRO A 46 -2.68 -7.11 -14.37
C PRO A 46 -3.38 -5.76 -14.39
N GLY A 47 -2.60 -4.70 -14.26
CA GLY A 47 -3.11 -3.33 -14.26
C GLY A 47 -3.49 -2.78 -12.90
N VAL A 48 -3.46 -3.59 -11.83
CA VAL A 48 -3.82 -3.10 -10.51
C VAL A 48 -2.72 -2.18 -9.95
N LYS A 49 -3.14 -1.15 -9.22
CA LYS A 49 -2.19 -0.25 -8.57
C LYS A 49 -1.54 -0.95 -7.38
N VAL A 50 -0.23 -0.83 -7.30
CA VAL A 50 0.55 -1.38 -6.19
C VAL A 50 1.39 -0.28 -5.57
N VAL A 51 1.77 -0.49 -4.31
CA VAL A 51 2.64 0.41 -3.56
C VAL A 51 3.96 -0.32 -3.34
N LEU A 52 5.05 0.38 -3.59
CA LEU A 52 6.39 -0.17 -3.55
C LEU A 52 7.27 0.69 -2.67
N GLU A 53 8.20 0.05 -2.01
CA GLU A 53 9.27 0.72 -1.29
C GLU A 53 10.56 0.58 -2.05
N LYS A 54 11.23 1.71 -2.32
CA LYS A 54 12.54 1.67 -2.95
C LYS A 54 13.59 1.34 -1.90
N SER A 55 14.40 0.33 -2.18
CA SER A 55 15.48 -0.08 -1.28
C SER A 55 16.61 0.94 -1.29
N SER A 56 17.16 1.22 -0.11
CA SER A 56 18.37 2.02 0.01
C SER A 56 19.64 1.21 -0.29
N ASN A 57 19.53 -0.11 -0.36
CA ASN A 57 20.67 -0.98 -0.64
C ASN A 57 20.90 -1.09 -2.14
N HIS A 58 21.89 -0.36 -2.64
CA HIS A 58 22.22 -0.33 -4.06
C HIS A 58 22.81 -1.63 -4.61
N ASN A 59 23.20 -2.54 -3.73
CA ASN A 59 23.78 -3.83 -4.13
C ASN A 59 22.72 -4.91 -4.39
N ARG A 60 21.46 -4.62 -4.12
CA ARG A 60 20.38 -5.56 -4.36
C ARG A 60 20.06 -5.66 -5.86
N LYS A 61 19.72 -6.89 -6.29
CA LYS A 61 19.23 -7.10 -7.65
C LYS A 61 17.89 -6.42 -7.90
N THR A 62 17.03 -6.43 -6.90
CA THR A 62 15.73 -5.75 -6.98
C THR A 62 15.81 -4.46 -6.19
N LYS A 63 15.46 -3.35 -6.84
CA LYS A 63 15.50 -2.02 -6.21
C LYS A 63 14.27 -1.72 -5.40
N TYR A 64 13.21 -2.46 -5.58
CA TYR A 64 11.91 -2.19 -4.97
C TYR A 64 11.35 -3.42 -4.31
N ASP A 65 10.61 -3.21 -3.22
CA ASP A 65 9.78 -4.23 -2.58
C ASP A 65 8.32 -3.89 -2.79
N LEU A 66 7.53 -4.86 -3.23
CA LEU A 66 6.08 -4.69 -3.34
C LEU A 66 5.49 -4.92 -1.96
N ILE A 67 4.86 -3.89 -1.40
CA ILE A 67 4.43 -3.88 -0.02
C ILE A 67 2.92 -3.79 0.16
N ALA A 68 2.18 -3.31 -0.85
CA ALA A 68 0.74 -3.22 -0.77
C ALA A 68 0.12 -3.23 -2.16
N VAL A 69 -1.14 -3.60 -2.22
CA VAL A 69 -1.93 -3.59 -3.46
C VAL A 69 -3.25 -2.88 -3.19
N TYR A 70 -3.71 -2.11 -4.17
CA TYR A 70 -4.98 -1.42 -4.08
C TYR A 70 -6.08 -2.27 -4.71
N LYS A 71 -7.10 -2.60 -3.92
CA LYS A 71 -8.25 -3.34 -4.42
C LYS A 71 -9.48 -2.45 -4.40
N LYS A 72 -10.14 -2.34 -5.54
CA LYS A 72 -11.36 -1.55 -5.69
C LYS A 72 -12.41 -2.03 -4.67
N ASN A 73 -13.06 -1.10 -3.99
CA ASN A 73 -14.08 -1.31 -2.97
C ASN A 73 -13.54 -1.79 -1.61
N PHE A 74 -12.26 -2.14 -1.52
CA PHE A 74 -11.67 -2.58 -0.25
C PHE A 74 -10.58 -1.64 0.24
N GLY A 75 -9.94 -0.90 -0.67
CA GLY A 75 -8.84 -0.02 -0.33
C GLY A 75 -7.48 -0.71 -0.43
N LEU A 76 -6.56 -0.29 0.40
CA LEU A 76 -5.18 -0.76 0.35
C LEU A 76 -5.02 -2.03 1.18
N ILE A 77 -4.49 -3.07 0.55
CA ILE A 77 -4.24 -4.36 1.20
C ILE A 77 -2.75 -4.56 1.36
N ASN A 78 -2.33 -4.78 2.60
CA ASN A 78 -0.93 -4.96 2.92
C ASN A 78 -0.39 -6.29 2.39
N MET A 79 0.77 -6.23 1.74
CA MET A 79 1.50 -7.39 1.25
C MET A 79 2.78 -7.64 2.05
N ASP A 80 3.11 -6.76 3.00
CA ASP A 80 4.28 -6.93 3.86
C ASP A 80 3.82 -7.54 5.18
N SER A 81 4.17 -8.79 5.40
CA SER A 81 3.75 -9.52 6.61
C SER A 81 4.43 -9.02 7.88
N GLN A 82 5.49 -8.22 7.77
CA GLN A 82 6.27 -7.81 8.93
C GLN A 82 5.87 -6.46 9.52
N ALA A 83 5.20 -5.60 8.74
CA ALA A 83 4.87 -4.26 9.22
C ALA A 83 3.62 -3.71 8.53
N PRO A 84 2.46 -4.33 8.75
CA PRO A 84 1.27 -4.07 7.94
C PRO A 84 0.78 -2.62 7.95
N ASN A 85 0.72 -1.97 9.10
CA ASN A 85 0.09 -0.65 9.16
C ASN A 85 1.06 0.51 8.94
N ARG A 86 2.36 0.27 8.99
CA ARG A 86 3.36 1.32 8.77
C ARG A 86 3.38 1.80 7.33
N VAL A 87 3.33 0.85 6.39
CA VAL A 87 3.28 1.16 4.96
C VAL A 87 2.07 2.02 4.63
N VAL A 88 0.93 1.62 5.17
CA VAL A 88 -0.32 2.35 4.90
C VAL A 88 -0.25 3.75 5.47
N ALA A 89 0.27 3.89 6.70
CA ALA A 89 0.43 5.21 7.32
C ALA A 89 1.33 6.11 6.49
N GLU A 90 2.45 5.60 6.01
CA GLU A 90 3.38 6.34 5.18
C GLU A 90 2.73 6.76 3.86
N TRP A 91 2.03 5.82 3.22
CA TRP A 91 1.34 6.11 1.97
C TRP A 91 0.27 7.17 2.18
N LEU A 92 -0.51 7.07 3.26
CA LEU A 92 -1.56 8.03 3.57
C LEU A 92 -0.99 9.43 3.79
N SER A 93 0.19 9.53 4.40
CA SER A 93 0.82 10.83 4.64
C SER A 93 1.16 11.56 3.35
N GLY A 94 1.34 10.83 2.25
CA GLY A 94 1.56 11.41 0.93
C GLY A 94 0.29 11.76 0.18
N GLN A 95 -0.87 11.47 0.73
CA GLN A 95 -2.15 11.82 0.13
C GLN A 95 -2.65 13.14 0.71
N ASN A 96 -3.66 13.71 0.07
CA ASN A 96 -4.17 15.04 0.46
C ASN A 96 -5.23 14.97 1.56
N PHE A 97 -4.98 14.17 2.59
CA PHE A 97 -5.85 14.15 3.76
C PHE A 97 -5.47 15.25 4.74
N SER A 98 -6.48 15.96 5.24
CA SER A 98 -6.26 17.01 6.25
C SER A 98 -6.02 16.43 7.64
N TYR A 99 -6.46 15.20 7.87
CA TYR A 99 -6.31 14.54 9.17
C TYR A 99 -6.25 13.03 8.97
N ILE A 100 -5.33 12.38 9.67
CA ILE A 100 -5.18 10.91 9.64
C ILE A 100 -4.97 10.44 11.08
N LYS A 101 -5.82 9.55 11.55
CA LYS A 101 -5.69 8.95 12.88
C LYS A 101 -5.64 7.43 12.77
N PRO A 102 -4.51 6.80 13.10
CA PRO A 102 -4.44 5.35 13.18
C PRO A 102 -5.17 4.84 14.41
N GLU A 103 -5.57 3.57 14.36
CA GLU A 103 -6.21 2.87 15.48
C GLU A 103 -7.44 3.59 16.02
N TYR A 104 -8.35 3.92 15.12
CA TYR A 104 -9.55 4.67 15.45
C TYR A 104 -10.66 3.74 15.97
N THR A 105 -11.30 4.13 17.06
CA THR A 105 -12.45 3.39 17.59
C THR A 105 -13.74 4.01 17.06
N TYR A 106 -14.55 3.19 16.39
CA TYR A 106 -15.85 3.60 15.88
C TYR A 106 -16.91 2.65 16.48
N GLY A 107 -17.70 3.16 17.40
CA GLY A 107 -18.63 2.32 18.13
C GLY A 107 -17.89 1.23 18.92
N ASN A 108 -18.23 -0.03 18.65
CA ASN A 108 -17.54 -1.19 19.25
C ASN A 108 -16.45 -1.75 18.35
N SER A 109 -16.18 -1.10 17.22
CA SER A 109 -15.22 -1.59 16.24
C SER A 109 -13.94 -0.78 16.28
N ARG A 110 -12.82 -1.46 16.12
CA ARG A 110 -11.51 -0.84 15.97
C ARG A 110 -11.15 -0.81 14.50
N ILE A 111 -10.96 0.40 13.98
CA ILE A 111 -10.66 0.63 12.58
C ILE A 111 -9.20 1.03 12.46
N ASP A 112 -8.52 0.54 11.43
CA ASP A 112 -7.09 0.78 11.28
C ASP A 112 -6.76 2.25 11.05
N PHE A 113 -7.54 2.96 10.23
CA PHE A 113 -7.33 4.38 9.98
C PHE A 113 -8.65 5.14 9.84
N TYR A 114 -8.68 6.30 10.43
CA TYR A 114 -9.70 7.31 10.19
C TYR A 114 -9.03 8.48 9.47
N MET A 115 -9.66 8.98 8.40
CA MET A 115 -9.13 10.11 7.65
C MET A 115 -10.20 11.14 7.39
N GLU A 116 -9.76 12.39 7.27
CA GLU A 116 -10.61 13.50 6.86
C GLU A 116 -9.97 14.19 5.66
N LYS A 117 -10.81 14.59 4.72
CA LYS A 117 -10.35 15.33 3.54
C LYS A 117 -11.19 16.58 3.38
N GLN A 118 -10.52 17.72 3.40
CA GLN A 118 -11.18 18.99 3.16
C GLN A 118 -11.45 19.15 1.68
N ILE A 119 -12.70 19.40 1.33
CA ILE A 119 -13.11 19.58 -0.07
C ILE A 119 -13.60 21.02 -0.25
N GLY A 120 -12.81 21.81 -1.00
CA GLY A 120 -13.13 23.19 -1.30
C GLY A 120 -13.38 24.03 -0.06
N THR A 121 -14.50 24.73 -0.06
CA THR A 121 -14.91 25.62 1.04
C THR A 121 -15.96 24.99 1.95
N GLN A 122 -16.16 23.68 1.87
CA GLN A 122 -17.12 23.01 2.73
C GLN A 122 -16.74 23.17 4.20
N GLU A 123 -17.72 23.40 5.07
CA GLU A 123 -17.49 23.57 6.50
C GLU A 123 -17.00 22.28 7.16
N LYS A 124 -17.53 21.14 6.69
CA LYS A 124 -17.17 19.83 7.24
C LYS A 124 -16.36 19.05 6.22
N PRO A 125 -15.25 18.42 6.66
CA PRO A 125 -14.48 17.58 5.77
C PRO A 125 -15.22 16.27 5.46
N GLU A 126 -14.88 15.64 4.36
CA GLU A 126 -15.30 14.27 4.11
C GLU A 126 -14.55 13.34 5.05
N ARG A 127 -15.25 12.32 5.53
CA ARG A 127 -14.72 11.37 6.50
C ARG A 127 -14.58 10.00 5.84
N TYR A 128 -13.48 9.34 6.13
CA TYR A 128 -13.16 8.02 5.59
C TYR A 128 -12.72 7.08 6.69
N LEU A 129 -13.10 5.83 6.56
CA LEU A 129 -12.59 4.74 7.41
C LEU A 129 -11.86 3.77 6.50
N MET A 130 -10.70 3.31 6.94
CA MET A 130 -9.92 2.34 6.19
C MET A 130 -9.52 1.19 7.08
N GLU A 131 -9.75 -0.02 6.58
CA GLU A 131 -9.25 -1.21 7.22
C GLU A 131 -8.22 -1.87 6.33
N VAL A 132 -7.07 -2.19 6.91
CA VAL A 132 -5.95 -2.82 6.19
C VAL A 132 -6.07 -4.32 6.34
N LYS A 133 -6.16 -5.01 5.20
CA LYS A 133 -6.23 -6.47 5.19
C LYS A 133 -4.92 -7.04 4.70
N GLY A 134 -4.39 -8.00 5.42
CA GLY A 134 -3.24 -8.76 4.97
C GLY A 134 -3.67 -9.84 3.99
N CYS A 135 -2.81 -10.12 3.02
CA CYS A 135 -2.99 -11.27 2.16
C CYS A 135 -2.50 -12.51 2.89
N SER A 136 -3.33 -13.54 3.01
CA SER A 136 -2.96 -14.80 3.63
C SER A 136 -2.78 -15.90 2.59
N LEU A 137 -2.06 -16.92 2.99
CA LEU A 137 -1.84 -18.11 2.16
C LEU A 137 -3.13 -18.92 1.94
#